data_4127a7d64d5782950069f9bce324e110
#
_entry.id   4127a7d64d5782950069f9bce324e110
#
_cell.length_a   1.000
_cell.length_b   1.000
_cell.length_c   1.000
_cell.angle_alpha   90.00
_cell.angle_beta   90.00
_cell.angle_gamma   90.00
#
_symmetry.space_group_name_H-M   'P 1'
#
loop_
_entity.id
_entity.type
_entity.pdbx_description
1 polymer ?
#
loop_
_entity_poly.entity_id
_entity_poly.type
_entity_poly.pdbx_seq_one_letter_code
_entity_poly.pdbx_strand_id
1 'polypeptide(L)'
;MERAVENAEKADLCLVLGSSLTVTPANGIPTITGKRKGAKLVICNLQKTPLDRMASARIWAKADDLMIRVMRHLDLAIPAFVLRRRLGVKFTPKARGCQLLVTGLDLDGTPATFLQTVKVERRTAKAEPYVFELREGLEMGMETRVELQFMGNYAEPNLVISHLYQSEADLSSTYLLSYDPQGAMWSTSKELPAGPAGLQH
;
A
#
# COMPACT_ATOMS: atom_id res chain seq x y z
N MET A 1 10.22 -18.80 4.10
CA MET A 1 11.59 -18.78 4.63
C MET A 1 12.52 -19.70 3.80
N GLU A 2 12.13 -20.92 3.49
CA GLU A 2 12.93 -21.91 2.71
C GLU A 2 13.46 -21.34 1.39
N ARG A 3 12.61 -20.80 0.52
CA ARG A 3 13.05 -20.17 -0.75
C ARG A 3 14.08 -19.04 -0.57
N ALA A 4 14.03 -18.30 0.55
CA ALA A 4 15.00 -17.24 0.81
C ALA A 4 16.36 -17.83 1.20
N VAL A 5 16.36 -18.92 1.96
CA VAL A 5 17.58 -19.68 2.33
C VAL A 5 18.22 -20.29 1.07
N GLU A 6 17.43 -21.00 0.26
CA GLU A 6 17.91 -21.58 -1.01
C GLU A 6 18.53 -20.53 -1.95
N ASN A 7 17.90 -19.37 -2.05
CA ASN A 7 18.46 -18.27 -2.86
C ASN A 7 19.76 -17.73 -2.25
N ALA A 8 19.85 -17.59 -0.92
CA ALA A 8 21.07 -17.13 -0.27
C ALA A 8 22.24 -18.13 -0.42
N GLU A 9 21.92 -19.43 -0.46
CA GLU A 9 22.93 -20.48 -0.71
C GLU A 9 23.47 -20.48 -2.14
N LYS A 10 22.71 -19.97 -3.11
CA LYS A 10 23.09 -19.91 -4.53
C LYS A 10 23.63 -18.55 -4.95
N ALA A 11 23.26 -17.49 -4.23
CA ALA A 11 23.59 -16.10 -4.60
C ALA A 11 25.09 -15.83 -4.55
N ASP A 12 25.67 -15.25 -5.57
CA ASP A 12 27.04 -14.73 -5.59
C ASP A 12 27.13 -13.33 -4.97
N LEU A 13 26.02 -12.63 -4.84
CA LEU A 13 25.89 -11.32 -4.20
C LEU A 13 24.61 -11.27 -3.34
N CYS A 14 24.75 -10.82 -2.10
CA CYS A 14 23.63 -10.39 -1.26
C CYS A 14 23.76 -8.88 -0.99
N LEU A 15 22.79 -8.10 -1.43
CA LEU A 15 22.68 -6.67 -1.14
C LEU A 15 21.65 -6.44 -0.05
N VAL A 16 22.07 -5.87 1.07
CA VAL A 16 21.22 -5.48 2.19
C VAL A 16 20.99 -3.98 2.14
N LEU A 17 19.73 -3.56 2.15
CA LEU A 17 19.30 -2.16 2.11
C LEU A 17 18.49 -1.80 3.36
N GLY A 18 18.94 -0.82 4.14
CA GLY A 18 18.20 -0.19 5.22
C GLY A 18 17.82 -1.09 6.41
N SER A 19 18.52 -2.23 6.61
CA SER A 19 18.23 -3.16 7.70
C SER A 19 19.25 -3.10 8.81
N SER A 20 18.80 -3.14 10.08
CA SER A 20 19.67 -3.26 11.25
C SER A 20 20.34 -4.64 11.39
N LEU A 21 19.79 -5.67 10.74
CA LEU A 21 20.23 -7.06 10.79
C LEU A 21 20.28 -7.65 12.23
N THR A 22 19.43 -7.15 13.11
CA THR A 22 19.31 -7.63 14.51
C THR A 22 18.22 -8.65 14.71
N VAL A 23 17.26 -8.74 13.76
CA VAL A 23 16.06 -9.58 13.88
C VAL A 23 16.29 -10.97 13.28
N THR A 24 16.14 -12.01 14.13
CA THR A 24 16.11 -13.42 13.68
C THR A 24 14.68 -13.84 13.31
N PRO A 25 14.51 -14.73 12.32
CA PRO A 25 15.55 -15.44 11.54
C PRO A 25 16.02 -14.67 10.29
N ALA A 26 15.51 -13.46 10.02
CA ALA A 26 15.78 -12.72 8.79
C ALA A 26 17.29 -12.41 8.58
N ASN A 27 18.02 -12.11 9.64
CA ASN A 27 19.47 -11.86 9.59
C ASN A 27 20.31 -13.09 9.19
N GLY A 28 19.71 -14.29 9.25
CA GLY A 28 20.33 -15.52 8.76
C GLY A 28 20.57 -15.51 7.26
N ILE A 29 19.70 -14.89 6.48
CA ILE A 29 19.77 -14.86 5.01
C ILE A 29 21.10 -14.22 4.54
N PRO A 30 21.43 -12.95 4.88
CA PRO A 30 22.69 -12.36 4.49
C PRO A 30 23.91 -13.04 5.14
N THR A 31 23.74 -13.67 6.31
CA THR A 31 24.80 -14.43 6.97
C THR A 31 25.23 -15.64 6.16
N ILE A 32 24.28 -16.37 5.54
CA ILE A 32 24.56 -17.52 4.66
C ILE A 32 25.44 -17.09 3.49
N THR A 33 25.05 -16.05 2.77
CA THR A 33 25.83 -15.54 1.63
C THR A 33 27.19 -15.00 2.09
N GLY A 34 27.23 -14.23 3.17
CA GLY A 34 28.47 -13.62 3.67
C GLY A 34 29.52 -14.60 4.16
N LYS A 35 29.12 -15.81 4.58
CA LYS A 35 30.04 -16.90 4.99
C LYS A 35 30.57 -17.72 3.82
N ARG A 36 29.92 -17.65 2.68
CA ARG A 36 30.25 -18.51 1.55
C ARG A 36 31.45 -17.98 0.77
N LYS A 37 32.43 -18.84 0.54
CA LYS A 37 33.64 -18.50 -0.25
C LYS A 37 33.25 -18.12 -1.68
N GLY A 38 33.70 -16.96 -2.14
CA GLY A 38 33.41 -16.45 -3.49
C GLY A 38 32.15 -15.60 -3.60
N ALA A 39 31.24 -15.66 -2.61
CA ALA A 39 30.08 -14.78 -2.55
C ALA A 39 30.43 -13.44 -1.88
N LYS A 40 29.66 -12.40 -2.17
CA LYS A 40 29.81 -11.06 -1.65
C LYS A 40 28.59 -10.64 -0.82
N LEU A 41 28.83 -10.05 0.33
CA LEU A 41 27.82 -9.39 1.13
C LEU A 41 28.07 -7.88 1.06
N VAL A 42 27.10 -7.11 0.59
CA VAL A 42 27.15 -5.64 0.57
C VAL A 42 26.04 -5.13 1.49
N ILE A 43 26.39 -4.23 2.42
CA ILE A 43 25.44 -3.66 3.37
C ILE A 43 25.38 -2.15 3.17
N CYS A 44 24.21 -1.63 2.81
CA CYS A 44 23.89 -0.20 2.81
C CYS A 44 22.95 0.09 3.98
N ASN A 45 23.44 0.81 4.97
CA ASN A 45 22.64 1.22 6.14
C ASN A 45 23.32 2.43 6.81
N LEU A 46 22.51 3.31 7.43
CA LEU A 46 23.02 4.49 8.15
C LEU A 46 23.62 4.15 9.52
N GLN A 47 23.32 2.97 10.06
CA GLN A 47 23.80 2.52 11.36
C GLN A 47 24.68 1.28 11.22
N LYS A 48 25.55 1.04 12.20
CA LYS A 48 26.33 -0.20 12.30
C LYS A 48 25.40 -1.41 12.43
N THR A 49 25.82 -2.53 11.87
CA THR A 49 25.11 -3.79 11.95
C THR A 49 26.00 -4.91 12.50
N PRO A 50 25.43 -5.96 13.08
CA PRO A 50 26.21 -7.11 13.58
C PRO A 50 27.02 -7.81 12.48
N LEU A 51 26.64 -7.65 11.21
CA LEU A 51 27.28 -8.32 10.08
C LEU A 51 28.31 -7.45 9.34
N ASP A 52 28.58 -6.23 9.81
CA ASP A 52 29.52 -5.31 9.14
C ASP A 52 30.91 -5.92 8.91
N ARG A 53 31.41 -6.74 9.90
CA ARG A 53 32.72 -7.42 9.76
C ARG A 53 32.76 -8.48 8.67
N MET A 54 31.61 -8.98 8.25
CA MET A 54 31.45 -10.01 7.24
C MET A 54 31.21 -9.40 5.86
N ALA A 55 30.86 -8.11 5.81
CA ALA A 55 30.55 -7.44 4.56
C ALA A 55 31.81 -7.24 3.69
N SER A 56 31.69 -7.57 2.41
CA SER A 56 32.71 -7.27 1.40
C SER A 56 32.77 -5.77 1.08
N ALA A 57 31.63 -5.07 1.24
CA ALA A 57 31.55 -3.62 1.14
C ALA A 57 30.49 -3.09 2.13
N ARG A 58 30.81 -1.94 2.75
CA ARG A 58 29.94 -1.24 3.69
C ARG A 58 29.69 0.18 3.18
N ILE A 59 28.40 0.51 2.96
CA ILE A 59 27.97 1.79 2.40
C ILE A 59 27.12 2.51 3.44
N TRP A 60 27.55 3.72 3.84
CA TRP A 60 26.88 4.58 4.79
C TRP A 60 26.04 5.62 4.05
N ALA A 61 24.89 5.18 3.55
CA ALA A 61 23.99 6.01 2.76
C ALA A 61 22.52 5.59 2.98
N LYS A 62 21.60 6.44 2.57
CA LYS A 62 20.20 6.05 2.40
C LYS A 62 20.09 5.04 1.26
N ALA A 63 19.17 4.09 1.39
CA ALA A 63 18.95 3.05 0.38
C ALA A 63 18.60 3.65 -1.00
N ASP A 64 17.75 4.69 -1.00
CA ASP A 64 17.34 5.37 -2.23
C ASP A 64 18.51 6.03 -2.95
N ASP A 65 19.40 6.72 -2.21
CA ASP A 65 20.58 7.38 -2.79
C ASP A 65 21.51 6.36 -3.46
N LEU A 66 21.67 5.18 -2.84
CA LEU A 66 22.43 4.09 -3.44
C LEU A 66 21.74 3.56 -4.69
N MET A 67 20.44 3.24 -4.59
CA MET A 67 19.71 2.61 -5.70
C MET A 67 19.58 3.52 -6.91
N ILE A 68 19.39 4.81 -6.73
CA ILE A 68 19.39 5.79 -7.82
C ILE A 68 20.73 5.75 -8.58
N ARG A 69 21.86 5.65 -7.87
CA ARG A 69 23.19 5.56 -8.48
C ARG A 69 23.42 4.22 -9.18
N VAL A 70 22.97 3.12 -8.57
CA VAL A 70 23.07 1.78 -9.15
C VAL A 70 22.26 1.72 -10.45
N MET A 71 21.00 2.15 -10.43
CA MET A 71 20.14 2.15 -11.62
C MET A 71 20.72 3.02 -12.75
N ARG A 72 21.23 4.20 -12.41
CA ARG A 72 21.92 5.07 -13.38
C ARG A 72 23.15 4.38 -13.99
N HIS A 73 23.93 3.68 -13.16
CA HIS A 73 25.13 2.98 -13.62
C HIS A 73 24.82 1.78 -14.51
N LEU A 74 23.67 1.16 -14.30
CA LEU A 74 23.15 0.06 -15.12
C LEU A 74 22.36 0.54 -16.35
N ASP A 75 22.21 1.86 -16.52
CA ASP A 75 21.36 2.47 -17.57
C ASP A 75 19.91 1.98 -17.55
N LEU A 76 19.39 1.79 -16.34
CA LEU A 76 18.03 1.34 -16.11
C LEU A 76 17.16 2.49 -15.56
N ALA A 77 16.01 2.72 -16.18
CA ALA A 77 15.04 3.68 -15.70
C ALA A 77 14.39 3.18 -14.39
N ILE A 78 14.24 4.08 -13.41
CA ILE A 78 13.44 3.81 -12.22
C ILE A 78 11.99 4.13 -12.58
N PRO A 79 11.07 3.14 -12.53
CA PRO A 79 9.66 3.40 -12.79
C PRO A 79 9.09 4.41 -11.80
N ALA A 80 8.17 5.27 -12.25
CA ALA A 80 7.45 6.16 -11.36
C ALA A 80 6.66 5.35 -10.34
N PHE A 81 6.82 5.69 -9.05
CA PHE A 81 6.02 5.07 -8.00
C PHE A 81 4.64 5.73 -7.95
N VAL A 82 3.59 4.92 -8.06
CA VAL A 82 2.21 5.33 -7.87
C VAL A 82 1.62 4.45 -6.76
N LEU A 83 1.20 5.11 -5.67
CA LEU A 83 0.52 4.41 -4.58
C LEU A 83 -0.91 4.09 -5.00
N ARG A 84 -1.23 2.81 -5.07
CA ARG A 84 -2.58 2.34 -5.43
C ARG A 84 -3.23 1.65 -4.25
N ARG A 85 -4.50 1.99 -4.00
CA ARG A 85 -5.34 1.42 -2.95
C ARG A 85 -6.77 1.36 -3.43
N ARG A 86 -7.62 0.63 -2.73
CA ARG A 86 -9.05 0.58 -2.99
C ARG A 86 -9.83 1.15 -1.82
N LEU A 87 -10.99 1.71 -2.11
CA LEU A 87 -11.95 2.17 -1.14
C LEU A 87 -13.28 1.48 -1.41
N GLY A 88 -13.76 0.70 -0.45
CA GLY A 88 -15.11 0.15 -0.46
C GLY A 88 -16.11 1.16 0.12
N VAL A 89 -17.21 1.38 -0.56
CA VAL A 89 -18.34 2.20 -0.14
C VAL A 89 -19.59 1.34 -0.23
N LYS A 90 -20.21 1.03 0.92
CA LYS A 90 -21.37 0.15 0.98
C LYS A 90 -22.52 0.82 1.71
N PHE A 91 -23.65 0.91 1.05
CA PHE A 91 -24.92 1.36 1.61
C PHE A 91 -25.79 0.15 2.01
N THR A 92 -26.39 0.24 3.16
CA THR A 92 -27.40 -0.73 3.63
C THR A 92 -28.68 0.03 3.94
N PRO A 93 -29.73 -0.11 3.12
CA PRO A 93 -31.04 0.51 3.40
C PRO A 93 -31.60 0.05 4.75
N LYS A 94 -32.24 0.96 5.46
CA LYS A 94 -32.93 0.72 6.74
C LYS A 94 -34.37 1.18 6.65
N ALA A 95 -35.20 0.81 7.61
CA ALA A 95 -36.59 1.25 7.70
C ALA A 95 -36.73 2.79 7.74
N ARG A 96 -35.72 3.47 8.27
CA ARG A 96 -35.59 4.94 8.22
C ARG A 96 -34.13 5.28 7.88
N GLY A 97 -33.92 5.90 6.71
CA GLY A 97 -32.60 6.28 6.24
C GLY A 97 -31.76 5.11 5.68
N CYS A 98 -30.46 5.21 5.76
CA CYS A 98 -29.53 4.15 5.37
C CYS A 98 -28.26 4.18 6.22
N GLN A 99 -27.57 3.05 6.24
CA GLN A 99 -26.24 2.95 6.86
C GLN A 99 -25.20 2.94 5.75
N LEU A 100 -24.17 3.77 5.90
CA LEU A 100 -23.00 3.79 5.03
C LEU A 100 -21.80 3.22 5.76
N LEU A 101 -21.15 2.24 5.16
CA LEU A 101 -19.86 1.69 5.59
C LEU A 101 -18.80 2.09 4.57
N VAL A 102 -17.70 2.67 5.05
CA VAL A 102 -16.50 2.97 4.26
C VAL A 102 -15.36 2.10 4.75
N THR A 103 -14.65 1.44 3.83
CA THR A 103 -13.57 0.49 4.16
C THR A 103 -12.36 0.74 3.29
N GLY A 104 -11.18 0.86 3.89
CA GLY A 104 -9.91 0.82 3.18
C GLY A 104 -9.58 -0.61 2.75
N LEU A 105 -9.11 -0.79 1.52
CA LEU A 105 -8.77 -2.09 0.96
C LEU A 105 -7.44 -2.02 0.21
N ASP A 106 -6.65 -3.09 0.26
CA ASP A 106 -5.51 -3.29 -0.63
C ASP A 106 -5.97 -3.68 -2.04
N LEU A 107 -5.04 -3.75 -2.98
CA LEU A 107 -5.35 -4.08 -4.38
C LEU A 107 -5.91 -5.49 -4.57
N ASP A 108 -5.66 -6.41 -3.66
CA ASP A 108 -6.23 -7.76 -3.67
C ASP A 108 -7.63 -7.84 -3.04
N GLY A 109 -8.14 -6.70 -2.51
CA GLY A 109 -9.44 -6.60 -1.86
C GLY A 109 -9.43 -6.93 -0.37
N THR A 110 -8.27 -7.23 0.23
CA THR A 110 -8.17 -7.43 1.68
C THR A 110 -8.30 -6.09 2.43
N PRO A 111 -8.90 -6.07 3.65
CA PRO A 111 -8.95 -4.87 4.46
C PRO A 111 -7.56 -4.31 4.75
N ALA A 112 -7.40 -2.99 4.60
CA ALA A 112 -6.14 -2.29 4.82
C ALA A 112 -6.35 -0.99 5.58
N THR A 113 -5.58 -0.80 6.65
CA THR A 113 -5.62 0.37 7.51
C THR A 113 -4.70 1.46 6.97
N PHE A 114 -5.22 2.40 6.24
CA PHE A 114 -4.50 3.57 5.71
C PHE A 114 -5.27 4.88 5.90
N LEU A 115 -6.52 4.80 6.33
CA LEU A 115 -7.34 5.96 6.64
C LEU A 115 -7.16 6.33 8.11
N GLN A 116 -7.00 7.60 8.38
CA GLN A 116 -6.97 8.16 9.73
C GLN A 116 -8.37 8.61 10.17
N THR A 117 -9.07 9.32 9.28
CA THR A 117 -10.46 9.73 9.51
C THR A 117 -11.26 9.66 8.23
N VAL A 118 -12.54 9.39 8.39
CA VAL A 118 -13.53 9.49 7.31
C VAL A 118 -14.61 10.47 7.78
N LYS A 119 -14.99 11.40 6.88
CA LYS A 119 -16.07 12.34 7.15
C LYS A 119 -17.14 12.22 6.05
N VAL A 120 -18.37 12.12 6.49
CA VAL A 120 -19.56 12.08 5.63
C VAL A 120 -20.53 13.13 6.15
N GLU A 121 -20.93 14.07 5.30
CA GLU A 121 -21.74 15.23 5.68
C GLU A 121 -21.09 16.00 6.85
N ARG A 122 -21.77 16.05 8.01
CA ARG A 122 -21.29 16.71 9.24
C ARG A 122 -20.72 15.75 10.27
N ARG A 123 -20.59 14.44 9.94
CA ARG A 123 -20.17 13.39 10.86
C ARG A 123 -18.77 12.94 10.52
N THR A 124 -17.97 12.69 11.54
CA THR A 124 -16.58 12.22 11.39
C THR A 124 -16.39 10.95 12.22
N ALA A 125 -15.87 9.90 11.59
CA ALA A 125 -15.39 8.70 12.25
C ALA A 125 -13.85 8.72 12.25
N LYS A 126 -13.24 8.46 13.43
CA LYS A 126 -11.78 8.52 13.65
C LYS A 126 -11.13 7.15 13.83
N ALA A 127 -11.89 6.09 13.70
CA ALA A 127 -11.41 4.71 13.81
C ALA A 127 -12.34 3.77 13.04
N GLU A 128 -11.80 2.66 12.59
CA GLU A 128 -12.56 1.57 12.00
C GLU A 128 -13.47 0.88 13.04
N PRO A 129 -14.66 0.42 12.64
CA PRO A 129 -15.25 0.57 11.31
C PRO A 129 -15.82 1.97 11.07
N TYR A 130 -15.60 2.53 9.87
CA TYR A 130 -16.14 3.85 9.49
C TYR A 130 -17.60 3.70 9.06
N VAL A 131 -18.50 3.74 10.04
CA VAL A 131 -19.95 3.55 9.86
C VAL A 131 -20.70 4.85 10.12
N PHE A 132 -21.64 5.17 9.24
CA PHE A 132 -22.45 6.38 9.32
C PHE A 132 -23.92 6.05 9.17
N GLU A 133 -24.76 6.52 10.10
CA GLU A 133 -26.21 6.44 10.00
C GLU A 133 -26.73 7.70 9.31
N LEU A 134 -27.18 7.59 8.07
CA LEU A 134 -27.76 8.68 7.30
C LEU A 134 -29.27 8.71 7.52
N ARG A 135 -29.82 9.91 7.74
CA ARG A 135 -31.25 10.09 8.05
C ARG A 135 -32.12 9.98 6.81
N GLU A 136 -31.56 10.33 5.67
CA GLU A 136 -32.25 10.28 4.38
C GLU A 136 -32.07 8.88 3.78
N GLY A 137 -33.13 8.39 3.14
CA GLY A 137 -33.06 7.16 2.34
C GLY A 137 -32.22 7.39 1.08
N LEU A 138 -31.89 6.30 0.43
CA LEU A 138 -31.21 6.39 -0.88
C LEU A 138 -32.24 6.72 -1.96
N GLU A 139 -32.07 7.86 -2.61
CA GLU A 139 -32.86 8.27 -3.76
C GLU A 139 -31.98 8.30 -5.01
N MET A 140 -32.57 7.95 -6.16
CA MET A 140 -31.85 8.02 -7.43
C MET A 140 -31.36 9.46 -7.70
N GLY A 141 -30.10 9.58 -8.07
CA GLY A 141 -29.43 10.87 -8.25
C GLY A 141 -28.83 11.46 -6.99
N MET A 142 -28.98 10.82 -5.83
CA MET A 142 -28.36 11.27 -4.57
C MET A 142 -26.84 11.16 -4.67
N GLU A 143 -26.16 12.25 -4.37
CA GLU A 143 -24.71 12.33 -4.27
C GLU A 143 -24.27 12.33 -2.82
N THR A 144 -23.43 11.38 -2.44
CA THR A 144 -22.84 11.31 -1.10
C THR A 144 -21.36 11.65 -1.18
N ARG A 145 -20.94 12.70 -0.47
CA ARG A 145 -19.54 13.11 -0.40
C ARG A 145 -18.85 12.44 0.78
N VAL A 146 -17.79 11.72 0.49
CA VAL A 146 -16.95 11.04 1.48
C VAL A 146 -15.58 11.71 1.49
N GLU A 147 -15.26 12.43 2.56
CA GLU A 147 -13.96 13.06 2.75
C GLU A 147 -13.03 12.09 3.49
N LEU A 148 -11.86 11.83 2.92
CA LEU A 148 -10.87 10.89 3.42
C LEU A 148 -9.65 11.66 3.92
N GLN A 149 -9.22 11.39 5.13
CA GLN A 149 -7.92 11.78 5.66
C GLN A 149 -7.07 10.52 5.82
N PHE A 150 -5.88 10.55 5.26
CA PHE A 150 -4.95 9.43 5.26
C PHE A 150 -4.00 9.50 6.46
N MET A 151 -3.33 8.40 6.78
CA MET A 151 -2.31 8.36 7.84
C MET A 151 -1.05 9.16 7.50
N GLY A 152 -0.90 9.60 6.24
CA GLY A 152 0.17 10.49 5.82
C GLY A 152 1.53 9.81 5.61
N ASN A 153 1.56 8.49 5.46
CA ASN A 153 2.80 7.73 5.28
C ASN A 153 3.58 8.12 4.02
N TYR A 154 2.89 8.70 3.02
CA TYR A 154 3.45 9.20 1.76
C TYR A 154 3.15 10.69 1.56
N ALA A 155 2.85 11.42 2.64
CA ALA A 155 2.39 12.81 2.63
C ALA A 155 1.14 13.02 1.74
N GLU A 156 0.24 12.02 1.70
CA GLU A 156 -0.98 12.06 0.90
C GLU A 156 -1.91 13.18 1.37
N PRO A 157 -2.35 14.07 0.46
CA PRO A 157 -3.36 15.07 0.79
C PRO A 157 -4.73 14.42 0.98
N ASN A 158 -5.62 15.10 1.69
CA ASN A 158 -7.01 14.66 1.84
C ASN A 158 -7.67 14.50 0.48
N LEU A 159 -8.58 13.55 0.39
CA LEU A 159 -9.30 13.23 -0.84
C LEU A 159 -10.82 13.25 -0.60
N VAL A 160 -11.56 13.76 -1.55
CA VAL A 160 -13.03 13.70 -1.55
C VAL A 160 -13.50 12.78 -2.67
N ILE A 161 -14.29 11.77 -2.30
CA ILE A 161 -14.98 10.90 -3.24
C ILE A 161 -16.45 11.30 -3.29
N SER A 162 -16.95 11.58 -4.47
CA SER A 162 -18.39 11.79 -4.72
C SER A 162 -19.00 10.47 -5.21
N HIS A 163 -19.85 9.88 -4.38
CA HIS A 163 -20.58 8.65 -4.73
C HIS A 163 -21.98 9.02 -5.18
N LEU A 164 -22.28 8.77 -6.46
CA LEU A 164 -23.59 8.98 -7.04
C LEU A 164 -24.37 7.66 -7.04
N TYR A 165 -25.55 7.66 -6.41
CA TYR A 165 -26.47 6.51 -6.39
C TYR A 165 -27.42 6.59 -7.59
N GLN A 166 -27.27 5.69 -8.55
CA GLN A 166 -28.09 5.62 -9.77
C GLN A 166 -28.84 4.29 -9.92
N SER A 167 -28.42 3.26 -9.19
CA SER A 167 -29.01 1.94 -9.27
C SER A 167 -28.65 1.10 -8.05
N GLU A 168 -29.28 -0.06 -7.89
CA GLU A 168 -28.95 -1.02 -6.83
C GLU A 168 -27.49 -1.51 -6.87
N ALA A 169 -26.87 -1.48 -8.05
CA ALA A 169 -25.44 -1.81 -8.18
C ALA A 169 -24.56 -0.82 -7.41
N ASP A 170 -25.03 0.39 -7.17
CA ASP A 170 -24.29 1.42 -6.42
C ASP A 170 -24.37 1.25 -4.91
N LEU A 171 -25.22 0.32 -4.41
CA LEU A 171 -25.26 -0.03 -2.99
C LEU A 171 -23.91 -0.57 -2.48
N SER A 172 -23.11 -1.17 -3.36
CA SER A 172 -21.76 -1.60 -3.03
C SER A 172 -20.82 -1.25 -4.18
N SER A 173 -19.95 -0.29 -3.94
CA SER A 173 -19.04 0.23 -4.96
C SER A 173 -17.61 0.22 -4.45
N THR A 174 -16.68 -0.05 -5.35
CA THR A 174 -15.24 0.02 -5.08
C THR A 174 -14.62 1.13 -5.92
N TYR A 175 -13.76 1.92 -5.33
CA TYR A 175 -12.99 2.96 -5.99
C TYR A 175 -11.52 2.60 -5.97
N LEU A 176 -10.85 2.63 -7.13
CA LEU A 176 -9.41 2.61 -7.21
C LEU A 176 -8.89 4.03 -6.92
N LEU A 177 -8.04 4.15 -5.93
CA LEU A 177 -7.34 5.37 -5.54
C LEU A 177 -5.89 5.25 -6.00
N SER A 178 -5.43 6.17 -6.83
CA SER A 178 -4.04 6.22 -7.31
C SER A 178 -3.43 7.57 -6.94
N TYR A 179 -2.39 7.55 -6.12
CA TYR A 179 -1.67 8.74 -5.67
C TYR A 179 -0.28 8.79 -6.29
N ASP A 180 0.03 9.89 -6.94
CA ASP A 180 1.38 10.21 -7.41
C ASP A 180 2.08 11.11 -6.38
N PRO A 181 3.07 10.61 -5.62
CA PRO A 181 3.78 11.41 -4.63
C PRO A 181 4.64 12.52 -5.22
N GLN A 182 5.06 12.41 -6.49
CA GLN A 182 5.88 13.43 -7.16
C GLN A 182 5.02 14.63 -7.56
N GLY A 183 3.84 14.36 -8.11
CA GLY A 183 2.87 15.38 -8.49
C GLY A 183 1.96 15.81 -7.35
N ALA A 184 2.01 15.15 -6.19
CA ALA A 184 1.09 15.32 -5.06
C ALA A 184 -0.40 15.27 -5.48
N MET A 185 -0.73 14.41 -6.44
CA MET A 185 -2.05 14.35 -7.05
C MET A 185 -2.71 12.98 -6.90
N TRP A 186 -4.02 13.01 -6.60
CA TRP A 186 -4.89 11.86 -6.63
C TRP A 186 -5.57 11.72 -8.00
N SER A 187 -5.68 10.49 -8.48
CA SER A 187 -6.66 10.08 -9.48
C SER A 187 -7.54 8.99 -8.91
N THR A 188 -8.83 9.02 -9.24
CA THR A 188 -9.81 8.07 -8.73
C THR A 188 -10.66 7.53 -9.86
N SER A 189 -10.99 6.25 -9.81
CA SER A 189 -11.94 5.63 -10.72
C SER A 189 -12.83 4.66 -9.97
N LYS A 190 -14.13 4.69 -10.26
CA LYS A 190 -15.07 3.69 -9.78
C LYS A 190 -14.83 2.40 -10.56
N GLU A 191 -14.59 1.30 -9.86
CA GLU A 191 -14.43 0.00 -10.49
C GLU A 191 -15.83 -0.56 -10.83
N LEU A 192 -15.95 -1.15 -12.01
CA LEU A 192 -17.15 -1.92 -12.35
C LEU A 192 -17.20 -3.16 -11.45
N PRO A 193 -18.39 -3.57 -10.98
CA PRO A 193 -18.51 -4.85 -10.26
C PRO A 193 -17.89 -5.95 -11.13
N ALA A 194 -17.02 -6.75 -10.54
CA ALA A 194 -16.48 -7.92 -11.23
C ALA A 194 -17.68 -8.75 -11.73
N GLY A 195 -17.85 -8.84 -13.02
CA GLY A 195 -18.81 -9.75 -13.61
C GLY A 195 -18.56 -11.16 -13.06
N PRO A 196 -19.56 -12.04 -12.98
CA PRO A 196 -19.37 -13.41 -12.51
C PRO A 196 -18.19 -13.99 -13.29
N ALA A 197 -17.19 -14.47 -12.57
CA ALA A 197 -15.99 -15.07 -13.14
C ALA A 197 -16.45 -16.15 -14.14
N GLY A 198 -16.33 -15.83 -15.42
CA GLY A 198 -16.58 -16.81 -16.48
C GLY A 198 -15.60 -17.96 -16.26
N LEU A 199 -16.13 -19.13 -15.97
CA LEU A 199 -15.44 -20.39 -16.05
C LEU A 199 -14.76 -20.45 -17.43
N GLN A 200 -13.49 -20.15 -17.47
CA GLN A 200 -12.66 -20.52 -18.63
C GLN A 200 -12.40 -22.02 -18.50
N HIS A 201 -13.04 -22.76 -19.41
CA HIS A 201 -12.76 -24.18 -19.68
C HIS A 201 -11.37 -24.36 -20.29
#